data_23e06bf25a166c6d405a394c785b2952
#
_entry.id   23e06bf25a166c6d405a394c785b2952
#
_cell.length_a   1.000
_cell.length_b   1.000
_cell.length_c   1.000
_cell.angle_alpha   90.00
_cell.angle_beta   90.00
_cell.angle_gamma   90.00
#
_symmetry.space_group_name_H-M   'P 1'
#
loop_
_entity.id
_entity.type
_entity.pdbx_description
1 polymer ?
#
loop_
_entity_poly.entity_id
_entity_poly.type
_entity_poly.pdbx_seq_one_letter_code
_entity_poly.pdbx_strand_id
1 'polypeptide(L)'
;MLYQKILRPLLFKLDPENAHELATRSLQLLNHSKVGLNLLKRFTENNGSAVDVFGLQFPNCVGQAAGLDKNALFPAVSQALGFGHVEVGTVTPNAQPGNDRPRLFRYPDHQALINRMGFNNDGVDALATRTENSFPKTSRKIPLGINLGKGKETPLENALSDYCYGLTKVSEIADYVTINISSPNTPELRKLHQFEFLDPLLSGIRSHRTALKKIIHGKSPPCLLKISPDESFRSLEYLTLKAIEHGFDGIIACNTSVNRNFLSHSNNLPEGGISGKPIGNRSIEVIQFIAKLTDFKFPIIGSGGVHDYDTAAKVLNAGASLLQIYTSFIYKGPLWPKALAKQISKIQDWI
;
A
#
# COMPACT_ATOMS: atom_id res chain seq x y z
N MET A 1 17.06 -8.46 16.46
CA MET A 1 16.92 -9.00 17.83
C MET A 1 16.45 -7.95 18.85
N LEU A 2 17.07 -6.75 18.94
CA LEU A 2 16.71 -5.70 19.91
C LEU A 2 15.21 -5.29 19.83
N TYR A 3 14.71 -5.01 18.62
CA TYR A 3 13.31 -4.63 18.43
C TYR A 3 12.36 -5.71 18.96
N GLN A 4 12.50 -6.94 18.50
CA GLN A 4 11.57 -8.02 18.86
C GLN A 4 11.61 -8.41 20.35
N LYS A 5 12.79 -8.31 20.99
CA LYS A 5 12.97 -8.73 22.39
C LYS A 5 12.69 -7.63 23.40
N ILE A 6 12.87 -6.34 23.02
CA ILE A 6 12.77 -5.21 23.94
C ILE A 6 11.71 -4.21 23.50
N LEU A 7 11.88 -3.59 22.32
CA LEU A 7 11.01 -2.48 21.90
C LEU A 7 9.58 -2.92 21.60
N ARG A 8 9.41 -4.04 20.88
CA ARG A 8 8.07 -4.56 20.56
C ARG A 8 7.26 -4.92 21.80
N PRO A 9 7.78 -5.67 22.80
CA PRO A 9 7.04 -5.95 24.02
C PRO A 9 6.60 -4.70 24.77
N LEU A 10 7.42 -3.65 24.80
CA LEU A 10 7.06 -2.37 25.41
C LEU A 10 5.97 -1.64 24.63
N LEU A 11 6.13 -1.51 23.31
CA LEU A 11 5.13 -0.89 22.44
C LEU A 11 3.79 -1.66 22.45
N PHE A 12 3.84 -2.98 22.63
CA PHE A 12 2.64 -3.81 22.63
C PHE A 12 1.85 -3.75 23.95
N LYS A 13 2.40 -3.14 25.00
CA LYS A 13 1.63 -2.79 26.21
C LYS A 13 0.75 -1.56 26.01
N LEU A 14 1.08 -0.71 25.05
CA LEU A 14 0.26 0.46 24.71
C LEU A 14 -0.95 0.05 23.87
N ASP A 15 -1.99 0.89 23.87
CA ASP A 15 -3.05 0.79 22.87
C ASP A 15 -2.43 0.78 21.46
N PRO A 16 -2.98 -0.04 20.51
CA PRO A 16 -2.41 -0.18 19.17
C PRO A 16 -2.25 1.12 18.40
N GLU A 17 -3.23 2.03 18.47
CA GLU A 17 -3.19 3.30 17.76
C GLU A 17 -2.24 4.29 18.44
N ASN A 18 -2.21 4.32 19.77
CA ASN A 18 -1.25 5.16 20.52
C ASN A 18 0.20 4.71 20.25
N ALA A 19 0.45 3.40 20.16
CA ALA A 19 1.77 2.89 19.78
C ALA A 19 2.15 3.27 18.34
N HIS A 20 1.18 3.24 17.42
CA HIS A 20 1.37 3.68 16.04
C HIS A 20 1.68 5.18 15.96
N GLU A 21 0.94 6.01 16.69
CA GLU A 21 1.19 7.47 16.73
C GLU A 21 2.57 7.81 17.32
N LEU A 22 2.96 7.14 18.40
CA LEU A 22 4.29 7.32 19.01
C LEU A 22 5.40 6.95 18.02
N ALA A 23 5.26 5.80 17.34
CA ALA A 23 6.21 5.38 16.32
C ALA A 23 6.25 6.38 15.14
N THR A 24 5.10 6.81 14.65
CA THR A 24 4.99 7.78 13.54
C THR A 24 5.66 9.10 13.87
N ARG A 25 5.40 9.66 15.07
CA ARG A 25 6.05 10.90 15.53
C ARG A 25 7.58 10.75 15.62
N SER A 26 8.05 9.62 16.14
CA SER A 26 9.49 9.33 16.22
C SER A 26 10.13 9.22 14.84
N LEU A 27 9.48 8.56 13.89
CA LEU A 27 9.93 8.44 12.50
C LEU A 27 9.87 9.79 11.77
N GLN A 28 8.85 10.60 12.04
CA GLN A 28 8.73 11.96 11.50
C GLN A 28 9.89 12.86 11.94
N LEU A 29 10.23 12.85 13.23
CA LEU A 29 11.39 13.59 13.74
C LEU A 29 12.68 13.13 13.05
N LEU A 30 12.84 11.82 12.88
CA LEU A 30 14.00 11.24 12.21
C LEU A 30 14.05 11.62 10.71
N ASN A 31 12.88 11.76 10.05
CA ASN A 31 12.76 12.15 8.65
C ASN A 31 13.38 13.53 8.34
N HIS A 32 13.39 14.41 9.31
CA HIS A 32 14.01 15.74 9.22
C HIS A 32 15.48 15.77 9.68
N SER A 33 16.01 14.65 10.21
CA SER A 33 17.39 14.54 10.71
C SER A 33 18.34 13.97 9.66
N LYS A 34 19.12 14.82 8.97
CA LYS A 34 20.14 14.36 8.02
C LYS A 34 21.14 13.38 8.65
N VAL A 35 21.54 13.63 9.89
CA VAL A 35 22.46 12.75 10.63
C VAL A 35 21.83 11.40 10.91
N GLY A 36 20.59 11.40 11.41
CA GLY A 36 19.83 10.18 11.68
C GLY A 36 19.57 9.35 10.42
N LEU A 37 19.18 9.96 9.32
CA LEU A 37 18.99 9.28 8.03
C LEU A 37 20.31 8.68 7.51
N ASN A 38 21.42 9.40 7.61
CA ASN A 38 22.74 8.88 7.19
C ASN A 38 23.20 7.71 8.07
N LEU A 39 22.93 7.77 9.37
CA LEU A 39 23.22 6.67 10.27
C LEU A 39 22.39 5.43 9.91
N LEU A 40 21.08 5.59 9.68
CA LEU A 40 20.22 4.48 9.24
C LEU A 40 20.72 3.86 7.93
N LYS A 41 21.06 4.67 6.94
CA LYS A 41 21.57 4.19 5.64
C LYS A 41 22.79 3.29 5.79
N ARG A 42 23.73 3.58 6.70
CA ARG A 42 24.90 2.72 6.96
C ARG A 42 24.52 1.29 7.36
N PHE A 43 23.40 1.13 8.05
CA PHE A 43 22.90 -0.18 8.44
C PHE A 43 22.04 -0.86 7.37
N THR A 44 21.64 -0.13 6.32
CA THR A 44 20.63 -0.57 5.34
C THR A 44 21.12 -0.52 3.88
N GLU A 45 22.35 -0.12 3.60
CA GLU A 45 22.92 -0.17 2.26
C GLU A 45 23.04 -1.60 1.73
N ASN A 46 22.79 -1.77 0.43
CA ASN A 46 22.83 -3.02 -0.34
C ASN A 46 21.67 -3.99 -0.07
N ASN A 47 20.58 -3.83 -0.81
CA ASN A 47 19.28 -4.28 -0.37
C ASN A 47 18.51 -5.16 -1.35
N GLY A 48 19.18 -5.87 -2.22
CA GLY A 48 18.55 -6.78 -3.14
C GLY A 48 18.83 -6.49 -4.60
N SER A 49 18.15 -7.19 -5.50
CA SER A 49 18.25 -7.00 -6.94
C SER A 49 17.23 -6.00 -7.43
N ALA A 50 17.62 -5.13 -8.34
CA ALA A 50 16.73 -4.16 -8.96
C ALA A 50 15.66 -4.86 -9.80
N VAL A 51 14.46 -4.26 -9.85
CA VAL A 51 13.31 -4.73 -10.64
C VAL A 51 12.80 -3.58 -11.49
N ASP A 52 12.63 -3.82 -12.78
CA ASP A 52 12.06 -2.86 -13.72
C ASP A 52 10.59 -3.22 -13.99
N VAL A 53 9.67 -2.36 -13.57
CA VAL A 53 8.23 -2.54 -13.79
C VAL A 53 7.53 -1.19 -13.90
N PHE A 54 6.43 -1.09 -14.64
CA PHE A 54 5.70 0.17 -14.90
C PHE A 54 6.56 1.26 -15.58
N GLY A 55 7.70 0.92 -16.16
CA GLY A 55 8.69 1.89 -16.67
C GLY A 55 9.46 2.61 -15.56
N LEU A 56 9.48 2.07 -14.36
CA LEU A 56 10.20 2.55 -13.18
C LEU A 56 11.19 1.49 -12.70
N GLN A 57 12.34 1.95 -12.20
CA GLN A 57 13.33 1.09 -11.55
C GLN A 57 13.15 1.09 -10.04
N PHE A 58 13.00 -0.10 -9.47
CA PHE A 58 12.91 -0.37 -8.04
C PHE A 58 14.22 -1.02 -7.57
N PRO A 59 14.94 -0.44 -6.60
CA PRO A 59 16.22 -1.02 -6.16
C PRO A 59 16.09 -2.40 -5.49
N ASN A 60 14.90 -2.76 -5.07
CA ASN A 60 14.49 -4.10 -4.67
C ASN A 60 12.97 -4.23 -4.70
N CYS A 61 12.46 -5.45 -4.65
CA CYS A 61 11.02 -5.72 -4.78
C CYS A 61 10.19 -5.45 -3.52
N VAL A 62 10.78 -5.12 -2.36
CA VAL A 62 10.06 -5.00 -1.08
C VAL A 62 9.65 -3.56 -0.82
N GLY A 63 8.37 -3.28 -0.80
CA GLY A 63 7.80 -1.96 -0.57
C GLY A 63 7.04 -1.80 0.74
N GLN A 64 6.86 -0.55 1.13
CA GLN A 64 5.95 -0.15 2.19
C GLN A 64 4.53 -0.05 1.64
N ALA A 65 3.58 -0.74 2.27
CA ALA A 65 2.17 -0.63 1.90
C ALA A 65 1.54 0.68 2.39
N ALA A 66 0.56 1.18 1.64
CA ALA A 66 -0.30 2.28 2.06
C ALA A 66 -0.95 2.03 3.44
N GLY A 67 -1.21 3.09 4.18
CA GLY A 67 -1.79 3.05 5.52
C GLY A 67 -0.77 3.14 6.65
N LEU A 68 0.51 2.78 6.41
CA LEU A 68 1.56 2.93 7.41
C LEU A 68 1.96 4.40 7.58
N ASP A 69 2.16 5.09 6.48
CA ASP A 69 2.38 6.54 6.41
C ASP A 69 1.28 7.18 5.54
N LYS A 70 0.21 7.61 6.19
CA LYS A 70 -0.95 8.14 5.46
C LYS A 70 -0.73 9.53 4.89
N ASN A 71 0.15 10.30 5.53
CA ASN A 71 0.31 11.73 5.30
C ASN A 71 1.69 12.12 4.76
N ALA A 72 2.51 11.15 4.31
CA ALA A 72 3.89 11.36 3.88
C ALA A 72 4.78 12.03 4.96
N LEU A 73 4.69 11.52 6.20
CA LEU A 73 5.43 12.06 7.34
C LEU A 73 6.88 11.57 7.40
N PHE A 74 7.15 10.34 6.89
CA PHE A 74 8.47 9.72 7.02
C PHE A 74 8.95 8.90 5.81
N PRO A 75 8.70 9.31 4.56
CA PRO A 75 9.09 8.53 3.38
C PRO A 75 10.61 8.43 3.22
N ALA A 76 11.40 9.44 3.61
CA ALA A 76 12.85 9.37 3.58
C ALA A 76 13.42 8.37 4.61
N VAL A 77 12.75 8.20 5.75
CA VAL A 77 13.09 7.13 6.72
C VAL A 77 12.80 5.76 6.12
N SER A 78 11.67 5.59 5.46
CA SER A 78 11.33 4.31 4.81
C SER A 78 12.36 3.93 3.74
N GLN A 79 12.80 4.89 2.92
CA GLN A 79 13.95 4.69 2.03
C GLN A 79 15.21 4.28 2.80
N ALA A 80 15.52 4.98 3.89
CA ALA A 80 16.69 4.68 4.72
C ALA A 80 16.60 3.32 5.44
N LEU A 81 15.41 2.78 5.66
CA LEU A 81 15.18 1.44 6.22
C LEU A 81 15.31 0.31 5.17
N GLY A 82 15.55 0.65 3.91
CA GLY A 82 15.81 -0.32 2.85
C GLY A 82 14.59 -0.81 2.09
N PHE A 83 13.46 -0.10 2.18
CA PHE A 83 12.36 -0.33 1.26
C PHE A 83 12.77 0.02 -0.18
N GLY A 84 12.36 -0.79 -1.15
CA GLY A 84 12.56 -0.57 -2.58
C GLY A 84 11.55 0.40 -3.19
N HIS A 85 10.42 0.61 -2.53
CA HIS A 85 9.42 1.64 -2.83
C HIS A 85 8.57 1.94 -1.58
N VAL A 86 7.92 3.08 -1.62
CA VAL A 86 7.03 3.52 -0.53
C VAL A 86 5.70 3.93 -1.12
N GLU A 87 4.59 3.40 -0.58
CA GLU A 87 3.25 3.88 -0.88
C GLU A 87 2.69 4.63 0.33
N VAL A 88 2.43 5.93 0.15
CA VAL A 88 1.79 6.79 1.16
C VAL A 88 0.30 6.94 0.89
N GLY A 89 -0.45 7.37 1.88
CA GLY A 89 -1.92 7.43 1.81
C GLY A 89 -2.54 6.20 2.53
N THR A 90 -3.82 5.90 2.37
CA THR A 90 -4.77 6.48 1.43
C THR A 90 -5.10 7.90 1.86
N VAL A 91 -5.07 8.79 0.91
CA VAL A 91 -5.43 10.20 1.08
C VAL A 91 -6.71 10.51 0.30
N THR A 92 -7.53 11.39 0.83
CA THR A 92 -8.77 11.90 0.23
C THR A 92 -8.61 13.36 -0.17
N PRO A 93 -9.48 13.94 -1.02
CA PRO A 93 -9.40 15.35 -1.37
C PRO A 93 -9.28 16.24 -0.14
N ASN A 94 -10.20 16.10 0.79
CA ASN A 94 -10.22 16.85 2.04
C ASN A 94 -9.68 16.02 3.20
N ALA A 95 -9.15 16.69 4.21
CA ALA A 95 -8.80 16.07 5.48
C ALA A 95 -10.04 15.44 6.13
N GLN A 96 -9.87 14.26 6.73
CA GLN A 96 -10.95 13.62 7.49
C GLN A 96 -10.41 12.85 8.69
N PRO A 97 -11.17 12.81 9.82
CA PRO A 97 -10.73 12.18 11.06
C PRO A 97 -10.72 10.65 11.00
N GLY A 98 -11.45 10.07 10.03
CA GLY A 98 -11.72 8.63 9.96
C GLY A 98 -12.84 8.20 10.90
N ASN A 99 -12.85 6.91 11.26
CA ASN A 99 -13.86 6.33 12.14
C ASN A 99 -13.49 6.52 13.62
N ASP A 100 -14.47 6.32 14.51
CA ASP A 100 -14.30 6.46 15.96
C ASP A 100 -13.32 5.40 16.53
N ARG A 101 -12.62 5.78 17.58
CA ARG A 101 -11.76 4.89 18.36
C ARG A 101 -12.58 4.07 19.36
N PRO A 102 -12.11 2.84 19.68
CA PRO A 102 -10.93 2.13 19.17
C PRO A 102 -11.15 1.60 17.74
N ARG A 103 -10.15 1.74 16.89
CA ARG A 103 -10.24 1.38 15.46
C ARG A 103 -9.02 0.62 14.93
N LEU A 104 -8.09 0.25 15.79
CA LEU A 104 -6.94 -0.60 15.48
C LEU A 104 -6.75 -1.63 16.60
N PHE A 105 -6.66 -2.91 16.24
CA PHE A 105 -6.60 -4.04 17.18
C PHE A 105 -5.47 -4.98 16.77
N ARG A 106 -4.73 -5.51 17.76
CA ARG A 106 -3.62 -6.46 17.54
C ARG A 106 -4.00 -7.84 18.00
N TYR A 107 -3.59 -8.84 17.21
CA TYR A 107 -3.72 -10.27 17.50
C TYR A 107 -2.34 -10.91 17.41
N PRO A 108 -1.51 -10.82 18.47
CA PRO A 108 -0.11 -11.25 18.44
C PRO A 108 0.08 -12.71 18.09
N ASP A 109 -0.73 -13.60 18.64
CA ASP A 109 -0.66 -15.06 18.42
C ASP A 109 -0.88 -15.43 16.95
N HIS A 110 -1.63 -14.60 16.21
CA HIS A 110 -1.91 -14.78 14.81
C HIS A 110 -1.02 -13.90 13.90
N GLN A 111 -0.14 -13.07 14.47
CA GLN A 111 0.60 -12.04 13.72
C GLN A 111 -0.32 -11.23 12.80
N ALA A 112 -1.45 -10.80 13.34
CA ALA A 112 -2.53 -10.12 12.62
C ALA A 112 -2.88 -8.78 13.25
N LEU A 113 -3.49 -7.91 12.42
CA LEU A 113 -4.17 -6.70 12.86
C LEU A 113 -5.60 -6.71 12.33
N ILE A 114 -6.52 -6.10 13.07
CA ILE A 114 -7.82 -5.66 12.55
C ILE A 114 -7.85 -4.15 12.62
N ASN A 115 -8.27 -3.50 11.54
CA ASN A 115 -8.42 -2.05 11.51
C ASN A 115 -9.75 -1.63 10.88
N ARG A 116 -10.29 -0.54 11.40
CA ARG A 116 -11.44 0.19 10.85
C ARG A 116 -11.14 1.69 10.80
N MET A 117 -9.97 2.05 10.25
CA MET A 117 -9.45 3.43 10.30
C MET A 117 -10.32 4.46 9.58
N GLY A 118 -10.97 4.11 8.44
CA GLY A 118 -11.85 5.01 7.71
C GLY A 118 -11.12 6.16 7.00
N PHE A 119 -9.91 5.89 6.50
CA PHE A 119 -9.08 6.87 5.77
C PHE A 119 -8.82 8.18 6.53
N ASN A 120 -8.43 8.09 7.81
CA ASN A 120 -7.98 9.28 8.53
C ASN A 120 -6.73 9.85 7.88
N ASN A 121 -6.79 11.11 7.42
CA ASN A 121 -5.72 11.79 6.70
C ASN A 121 -5.89 13.32 6.71
N ASP A 122 -4.82 14.05 6.32
CA ASP A 122 -4.74 15.51 6.34
C ASP A 122 -5.20 16.17 5.01
N GLY A 123 -5.70 15.38 4.04
CA GLY A 123 -6.05 15.84 2.70
C GLY A 123 -4.88 15.80 1.71
N VAL A 124 -5.23 15.70 0.42
CA VAL A 124 -4.23 15.52 -0.65
C VAL A 124 -3.32 16.73 -0.83
N ASP A 125 -3.82 17.96 -0.63
CA ASP A 125 -3.02 19.18 -0.75
C ASP A 125 -1.90 19.23 0.32
N ALA A 126 -2.24 18.85 1.56
CA ALA A 126 -1.25 18.79 2.64
C ALA A 126 -0.21 17.68 2.40
N LEU A 127 -0.64 16.52 1.89
CA LEU A 127 0.26 15.43 1.51
C LEU A 127 1.19 15.86 0.37
N ALA A 128 0.67 16.52 -0.66
CA ALA A 128 1.44 17.00 -1.81
C ALA A 128 2.54 17.98 -1.37
N THR A 129 2.17 19.03 -0.65
CA THR A 129 3.10 20.04 -0.12
C THR A 129 4.19 19.39 0.75
N ARG A 130 3.81 18.46 1.63
CA ARG A 130 4.75 17.77 2.51
C ARG A 130 5.72 16.88 1.73
N THR A 131 5.23 16.21 0.71
CA THR A 131 6.05 15.36 -0.16
C THR A 131 7.09 16.19 -0.93
N GLU A 132 6.69 17.30 -1.54
CA GLU A 132 7.60 18.21 -2.25
C GLU A 132 8.72 18.73 -1.34
N ASN A 133 8.38 19.09 -0.09
CA ASN A 133 9.33 19.63 0.87
C ASN A 133 10.27 18.58 1.48
N SER A 134 9.79 17.38 1.77
CA SER A 134 10.54 16.38 2.55
C SER A 134 11.08 15.21 1.72
N PHE A 135 10.50 14.92 0.56
CA PHE A 135 10.87 13.79 -0.28
C PHE A 135 10.69 14.09 -1.79
N PRO A 136 11.30 15.18 -2.30
CA PRO A 136 11.13 15.57 -3.70
C PRO A 136 11.72 14.57 -4.68
N LYS A 137 11.17 14.51 -5.90
CA LYS A 137 11.61 13.60 -6.99
C LYS A 137 13.11 13.65 -7.24
N THR A 138 13.69 14.83 -7.12
CA THR A 138 15.11 15.10 -7.43
C THR A 138 16.09 14.46 -6.45
N SER A 139 15.66 14.10 -5.24
CA SER A 139 16.53 13.59 -4.17
C SER A 139 16.22 12.16 -3.73
N ARG A 140 15.06 11.63 -4.09
CA ARG A 140 14.69 10.25 -3.71
C ARG A 140 15.36 9.21 -4.63
N LYS A 141 15.64 8.05 -4.07
CA LYS A 141 16.30 6.93 -4.76
C LYS A 141 15.39 5.72 -4.95
N ILE A 142 14.15 5.83 -4.50
CA ILE A 142 13.14 4.79 -4.61
C ILE A 142 11.84 5.40 -5.12
N PRO A 143 11.01 4.67 -5.88
CA PRO A 143 9.71 5.14 -6.30
C PRO A 143 8.77 5.43 -5.13
N LEU A 144 8.03 6.54 -5.25
CA LEU A 144 6.96 6.93 -4.35
C LEU A 144 5.60 6.71 -5.03
N GLY A 145 4.80 5.83 -4.46
CA GLY A 145 3.39 5.67 -4.78
C GLY A 145 2.51 6.56 -3.89
N ILE A 146 1.45 7.11 -4.46
CA ILE A 146 0.43 7.83 -3.72
C ILE A 146 -0.91 7.14 -3.91
N ASN A 147 -1.47 6.67 -2.80
CA ASN A 147 -2.74 5.93 -2.76
C ASN A 147 -3.89 6.92 -2.54
N LEU A 148 -4.81 6.97 -3.50
CA LEU A 148 -5.97 7.86 -3.52
C LEU A 148 -7.24 7.11 -3.17
N GLY A 149 -8.11 7.75 -2.40
CA GLY A 149 -9.42 7.23 -2.03
C GLY A 149 -10.51 8.27 -2.08
N LYS A 150 -11.75 7.80 -2.15
CA LYS A 150 -12.95 8.62 -2.04
C LYS A 150 -13.14 9.11 -0.60
N GLY A 151 -13.51 10.36 -0.41
CA GLY A 151 -13.91 10.92 0.87
C GLY A 151 -15.10 10.17 1.49
N LYS A 152 -15.17 10.16 2.82
CA LYS A 152 -16.24 9.47 3.54
C LYS A 152 -17.63 10.05 3.19
N GLU A 153 -17.71 11.37 3.15
CA GLU A 153 -18.96 12.11 2.92
C GLU A 153 -19.31 12.25 1.42
N THR A 154 -18.39 11.94 0.52
CA THR A 154 -18.64 12.02 -0.92
C THR A 154 -19.60 10.91 -1.34
N PRO A 155 -20.76 11.21 -1.97
CA PRO A 155 -21.66 10.20 -2.51
C PRO A 155 -20.96 9.31 -3.54
N LEU A 156 -21.47 8.10 -3.73
CA LEU A 156 -20.82 7.10 -4.61
C LEU A 156 -20.77 7.57 -6.07
N GLU A 157 -21.82 8.21 -6.54
CA GLU A 157 -21.95 8.79 -7.88
C GLU A 157 -20.93 9.91 -8.15
N ASN A 158 -20.42 10.55 -7.11
CA ASN A 158 -19.43 11.61 -7.18
C ASN A 158 -17.99 11.10 -6.93
N ALA A 159 -17.81 9.79 -6.76
CA ALA A 159 -16.50 9.20 -6.48
C ALA A 159 -15.41 9.60 -7.50
N LEU A 160 -15.77 9.68 -8.78
CA LEU A 160 -14.86 10.07 -9.85
C LEU A 160 -14.22 11.44 -9.60
N SER A 161 -14.99 12.42 -9.10
CA SER A 161 -14.46 13.77 -8.83
C SER A 161 -13.33 13.76 -7.80
N ASP A 162 -13.45 12.94 -6.76
CA ASP A 162 -12.44 12.80 -5.71
C ASP A 162 -11.13 12.22 -6.26
N TYR A 163 -11.23 11.14 -7.07
CA TYR A 163 -10.05 10.54 -7.68
C TYR A 163 -9.40 11.48 -8.70
N CYS A 164 -10.19 12.19 -9.51
CA CYS A 164 -9.66 13.17 -10.46
C CYS A 164 -8.97 14.34 -9.77
N TYR A 165 -9.55 14.86 -8.69
CA TYR A 165 -8.90 15.90 -7.88
C TYR A 165 -7.57 15.42 -7.33
N GLY A 166 -7.56 14.24 -6.69
CA GLY A 166 -6.34 13.64 -6.17
C GLY A 166 -5.28 13.43 -7.25
N LEU A 167 -5.65 12.86 -8.41
CA LEU A 167 -4.76 12.67 -9.56
C LEU A 167 -4.12 13.98 -10.00
N THR A 168 -4.91 15.06 -10.13
CA THR A 168 -4.41 16.38 -10.52
C THR A 168 -3.32 16.86 -9.56
N LYS A 169 -3.55 16.71 -8.24
CA LYS A 169 -2.61 17.19 -7.20
C LYS A 169 -1.32 16.40 -7.12
N VAL A 170 -1.35 15.10 -7.46
CA VAL A 170 -0.18 14.23 -7.24
C VAL A 170 0.57 13.83 -8.50
N SER A 171 0.05 14.11 -9.69
CA SER A 171 0.62 13.63 -10.97
C SER A 171 2.08 14.03 -11.20
N GLU A 172 2.50 15.20 -10.75
CA GLU A 172 3.88 15.67 -10.92
C GLU A 172 4.82 15.14 -9.83
N ILE A 173 4.29 14.82 -8.65
CA ILE A 173 5.08 14.43 -7.48
C ILE A 173 5.17 12.91 -7.28
N ALA A 174 4.15 12.15 -7.67
CA ALA A 174 4.14 10.69 -7.58
C ALA A 174 4.97 10.05 -8.69
N ASP A 175 5.59 8.89 -8.40
CA ASP A 175 6.19 8.02 -9.43
C ASP A 175 5.16 7.03 -9.96
N TYR A 176 4.21 6.61 -9.12
CA TYR A 176 2.99 5.91 -9.52
C TYR A 176 1.82 6.31 -8.61
N VAL A 177 0.61 6.09 -9.06
CA VAL A 177 -0.61 6.40 -8.31
C VAL A 177 -1.45 5.14 -8.17
N THR A 178 -2.08 4.97 -7.01
CA THR A 178 -2.99 3.86 -6.74
C THR A 178 -4.41 4.37 -6.53
N ILE A 179 -5.35 3.85 -7.30
CA ILE A 179 -6.79 4.06 -7.12
C ILE A 179 -7.31 2.98 -6.16
N ASN A 180 -7.68 3.40 -4.96
CA ASN A 180 -8.12 2.49 -3.91
C ASN A 180 -9.64 2.44 -3.82
N ILE A 181 -10.23 1.41 -4.39
CA ILE A 181 -11.69 1.14 -4.35
C ILE A 181 -12.05 0.01 -3.38
N SER A 182 -11.08 -0.51 -2.62
CA SER A 182 -11.19 -1.80 -1.93
C SER A 182 -11.23 -1.73 -0.40
N SER A 183 -11.21 -0.52 0.20
CA SER A 183 -11.28 -0.41 1.66
C SER A 183 -12.64 -0.89 2.20
N PRO A 184 -12.63 -1.78 3.20
CA PRO A 184 -13.87 -2.19 3.85
C PRO A 184 -14.40 -1.18 4.88
N ASN A 185 -13.63 -0.15 5.16
CA ASN A 185 -13.84 0.76 6.29
C ASN A 185 -14.43 2.12 5.89
N THR A 186 -14.70 2.30 4.60
CA THR A 186 -15.37 3.48 4.04
C THR A 186 -16.74 3.04 3.53
N PRO A 187 -17.81 3.71 3.94
CA PRO A 187 -19.18 3.33 3.54
C PRO A 187 -19.28 3.18 2.01
N GLU A 188 -19.91 2.10 1.58
CA GLU A 188 -20.23 1.80 0.19
C GLU A 188 -19.06 1.71 -0.80
N LEU A 189 -17.82 2.03 -0.40
CA LEU A 189 -16.67 2.09 -1.31
C LEU A 189 -16.52 0.82 -2.17
N ARG A 190 -16.76 -0.35 -1.60
CA ARG A 190 -16.69 -1.63 -2.32
C ARG A 190 -17.79 -1.82 -3.36
N LYS A 191 -18.88 -1.03 -3.34
CA LYS A 191 -19.85 -1.01 -4.43
C LYS A 191 -19.22 -0.55 -5.74
N LEU A 192 -18.10 0.20 -5.69
CA LEU A 192 -17.32 0.57 -6.88
C LEU A 192 -16.75 -0.65 -7.64
N HIS A 193 -16.77 -1.85 -7.05
CA HIS A 193 -16.44 -3.10 -7.76
C HIS A 193 -17.58 -3.62 -8.64
N GLN A 194 -18.82 -3.12 -8.45
CA GLN A 194 -20.00 -3.55 -9.21
C GLN A 194 -19.98 -2.98 -10.62
N PHE A 195 -20.58 -3.71 -11.56
CA PHE A 195 -20.61 -3.37 -12.99
C PHE A 195 -21.06 -1.93 -13.26
N GLU A 196 -22.09 -1.49 -12.52
CA GLU A 196 -22.74 -0.18 -12.72
C GLU A 196 -21.81 0.99 -12.40
N PHE A 197 -20.87 0.81 -11.46
CA PHE A 197 -20.01 1.88 -10.97
C PHE A 197 -18.58 1.79 -11.50
N LEU A 198 -18.05 0.57 -11.71
CA LEU A 198 -16.65 0.37 -12.05
C LEU A 198 -16.31 0.97 -13.42
N ASP A 199 -17.04 0.58 -14.45
CA ASP A 199 -16.72 0.96 -15.83
C ASP A 199 -16.77 2.48 -16.04
N PRO A 200 -17.82 3.21 -15.58
CA PRO A 200 -17.84 4.68 -15.62
C PRO A 200 -16.68 5.32 -14.85
N LEU A 201 -16.33 4.78 -13.67
CA LEU A 201 -15.24 5.28 -12.86
C LEU A 201 -13.90 5.14 -13.58
N LEU A 202 -13.57 3.94 -14.07
CA LEU A 202 -12.28 3.69 -14.74
C LEU A 202 -12.17 4.45 -16.06
N SER A 203 -13.26 4.55 -16.83
CA SER A 203 -13.35 5.35 -18.04
C SER A 203 -13.10 6.84 -17.76
N GLY A 204 -13.74 7.39 -16.73
CA GLY A 204 -13.56 8.76 -16.29
C GLY A 204 -12.12 9.04 -15.85
N ILE A 205 -11.51 8.14 -15.08
CA ILE A 205 -10.09 8.24 -14.67
C ILE A 205 -9.17 8.22 -15.90
N ARG A 206 -9.40 7.32 -16.87
CA ARG A 206 -8.64 7.27 -18.12
C ARG A 206 -8.72 8.60 -18.88
N SER A 207 -9.92 9.14 -19.03
CA SER A 207 -10.15 10.42 -19.72
C SER A 207 -9.42 11.56 -19.02
N HIS A 208 -9.50 11.62 -17.70
CA HIS A 208 -8.82 12.63 -16.89
C HIS A 208 -7.28 12.51 -16.99
N ARG A 209 -6.72 11.29 -16.88
CA ARG A 209 -5.27 11.05 -17.09
C ARG A 209 -4.80 11.48 -18.47
N THR A 210 -5.62 11.27 -19.51
CA THR A 210 -5.31 11.68 -20.87
C THR A 210 -5.28 13.19 -21.00
N ALA A 211 -6.21 13.91 -20.36
CA ALA A 211 -6.20 15.37 -20.31
C ALA A 211 -4.99 15.91 -19.54
N LEU A 212 -4.68 15.35 -18.39
CA LEU A 212 -3.51 15.74 -17.57
C LEU A 212 -2.20 15.61 -18.36
N LYS A 213 -2.00 14.53 -19.13
CA LYS A 213 -0.79 14.36 -19.96
C LYS A 213 -0.52 15.53 -20.89
N LYS A 214 -1.57 16.16 -21.43
CA LYS A 214 -1.46 17.32 -22.31
C LYS A 214 -1.04 18.58 -21.53
N ILE A 215 -1.50 18.70 -20.28
CA ILE A 215 -1.25 19.89 -19.46
C ILE A 215 0.17 19.87 -18.88
N ILE A 216 0.62 18.75 -18.35
CA ILE A 216 1.92 18.63 -17.68
C ILE A 216 3.08 18.39 -18.66
N HIS A 217 2.85 18.42 -19.97
CA HIS A 217 3.84 18.19 -21.02
C HIS A 217 4.75 16.97 -20.78
N GLY A 218 4.26 15.97 -20.05
CA GLY A 218 5.05 14.86 -19.56
C GLY A 218 4.33 13.52 -19.57
N LYS A 219 5.00 12.54 -18.97
CA LYS A 219 4.41 11.23 -18.74
C LYS A 219 3.54 11.31 -17.48
N SER A 220 2.24 11.03 -17.62
CA SER A 220 1.40 10.73 -16.44
C SER A 220 1.98 9.53 -15.70
N PRO A 221 2.03 9.55 -14.38
CA PRO A 221 2.53 8.42 -13.61
C PRO A 221 1.69 7.16 -13.89
N PRO A 222 2.29 5.96 -13.87
CA PRO A 222 1.57 4.70 -13.87
C PRO A 222 0.44 4.71 -12.85
N CYS A 223 -0.72 4.15 -13.21
CA CYS A 223 -1.91 4.12 -12.39
C CYS A 223 -2.31 2.69 -12.10
N LEU A 224 -2.36 2.34 -10.82
CA LEU A 224 -2.65 0.99 -10.35
C LEU A 224 -4.03 0.93 -9.70
N LEU A 225 -4.71 -0.22 -9.83
CA LEU A 225 -5.98 -0.48 -9.16
C LEU A 225 -5.75 -1.36 -7.93
N LYS A 226 -6.17 -0.92 -6.75
CA LYS A 226 -6.07 -1.73 -5.52
C LYS A 226 -7.38 -2.45 -5.22
N ILE A 227 -7.31 -3.78 -5.16
CA ILE A 227 -8.47 -4.67 -5.06
C ILE A 227 -8.56 -5.37 -3.70
N SER A 228 -9.75 -5.91 -3.41
CA SER A 228 -10.05 -6.66 -2.19
C SER A 228 -9.74 -8.16 -2.35
N PRO A 229 -9.25 -8.84 -1.29
CA PRO A 229 -9.12 -10.29 -1.31
C PRO A 229 -10.47 -11.03 -1.20
N ASP A 230 -11.53 -10.31 -0.80
CA ASP A 230 -12.84 -10.91 -0.55
C ASP A 230 -13.68 -11.08 -1.83
N GLU A 231 -13.16 -10.62 -2.98
CA GLU A 231 -13.84 -10.73 -4.26
C GLU A 231 -13.90 -12.18 -4.75
N SER A 232 -15.00 -12.52 -5.43
CA SER A 232 -15.10 -13.78 -6.17
C SER A 232 -14.16 -13.79 -7.38
N PHE A 233 -13.77 -14.96 -7.88
CA PHE A 233 -12.93 -15.03 -9.07
C PHE A 233 -13.59 -14.37 -10.29
N ARG A 234 -14.91 -14.44 -10.43
CA ARG A 234 -15.67 -13.75 -11.48
C ARG A 234 -15.56 -12.22 -11.34
N SER A 235 -15.62 -11.70 -10.11
CA SER A 235 -15.42 -10.28 -9.85
C SER A 235 -13.97 -9.86 -10.13
N LEU A 236 -12.99 -10.66 -9.72
CA LEU A 236 -11.57 -10.43 -9.97
C LEU A 236 -11.26 -10.41 -11.48
N GLU A 237 -11.83 -11.32 -12.26
CA GLU A 237 -11.71 -11.34 -13.72
C GLU A 237 -12.24 -10.03 -14.30
N TYR A 238 -13.46 -9.63 -13.94
CA TYR A 238 -14.06 -8.40 -14.41
C TYR A 238 -13.23 -7.16 -14.05
N LEU A 239 -12.83 -7.02 -12.79
CA LEU A 239 -11.98 -5.92 -12.30
C LEU A 239 -10.66 -5.84 -13.10
N THR A 240 -10.03 -6.99 -13.34
CA THR A 240 -8.75 -7.06 -14.03
C THR A 240 -8.89 -6.67 -15.51
N LEU A 241 -9.86 -7.24 -16.21
CA LEU A 241 -10.08 -6.95 -17.62
C LEU A 241 -10.47 -5.49 -17.85
N LYS A 242 -11.33 -4.92 -16.98
CA LYS A 242 -11.70 -3.51 -17.05
C LYS A 242 -10.53 -2.58 -16.70
N ALA A 243 -9.68 -2.94 -15.76
CA ALA A 243 -8.46 -2.17 -15.50
C ALA A 243 -7.56 -2.12 -16.74
N ILE A 244 -7.35 -3.25 -17.41
CA ILE A 244 -6.56 -3.33 -18.65
C ILE A 244 -7.22 -2.50 -19.77
N GLU A 245 -8.54 -2.67 -20.00
CA GLU A 245 -9.32 -1.94 -21.02
C GLU A 245 -9.20 -0.43 -20.86
N HIS A 246 -9.25 0.06 -19.62
CA HIS A 246 -9.14 1.49 -19.31
C HIS A 246 -7.70 1.99 -19.12
N GLY A 247 -6.70 1.18 -19.46
CA GLY A 247 -5.30 1.59 -19.52
C GLY A 247 -4.69 1.85 -18.12
N PHE A 248 -5.09 1.05 -17.14
CA PHE A 248 -4.34 0.93 -15.90
C PHE A 248 -3.07 0.13 -16.15
N ASP A 249 -2.04 0.44 -15.40
CA ASP A 249 -0.70 -0.09 -15.63
C ASP A 249 -0.41 -1.34 -14.77
N GLY A 250 -1.30 -1.67 -13.81
CA GLY A 250 -1.19 -2.84 -12.96
C GLY A 250 -2.21 -2.89 -11.83
N ILE A 251 -2.09 -3.92 -10.98
CA ILE A 251 -2.98 -4.17 -9.83
C ILE A 251 -2.16 -4.27 -8.55
N ILE A 252 -2.72 -3.79 -7.43
CA ILE A 252 -2.25 -4.13 -6.07
C ILE A 252 -3.23 -5.15 -5.48
N ALA A 253 -2.75 -6.37 -5.32
CA ALA A 253 -3.48 -7.49 -4.73
C ALA A 253 -2.77 -7.96 -3.44
N CYS A 254 -3.36 -7.72 -2.25
CA CYS A 254 -4.71 -7.23 -1.99
C CYS A 254 -4.74 -6.18 -0.87
N ASN A 255 -5.95 -5.63 -0.61
CA ASN A 255 -6.28 -4.91 0.62
C ASN A 255 -6.51 -5.89 1.79
N THR A 256 -7.06 -5.41 2.91
CA THR A 256 -7.45 -6.22 4.07
C THR A 256 -8.78 -6.95 3.82
N SER A 257 -9.03 -8.04 4.55
CA SER A 257 -10.22 -8.89 4.42
C SER A 257 -11.22 -8.68 5.55
N VAL A 258 -12.51 -8.75 5.25
CA VAL A 258 -13.58 -8.81 6.28
C VAL A 258 -13.97 -10.25 6.64
N ASN A 259 -13.41 -11.25 6.00
CA ASN A 259 -13.72 -12.64 6.27
C ASN A 259 -13.17 -13.08 7.63
N ARG A 260 -14.05 -13.25 8.60
CA ARG A 260 -13.73 -13.60 9.99
C ARG A 260 -13.17 -15.01 10.16
N ASN A 261 -13.35 -15.89 9.18
CA ASN A 261 -12.81 -17.24 9.20
C ASN A 261 -11.27 -17.26 9.25
N PHE A 262 -10.60 -16.18 8.85
CA PHE A 262 -9.15 -16.05 8.98
C PHE A 262 -8.67 -15.98 10.44
N LEU A 263 -9.56 -15.68 11.39
CA LEU A 263 -9.30 -15.63 12.82
C LEU A 263 -10.37 -16.40 13.60
N SER A 264 -10.84 -17.54 13.09
CA SER A 264 -11.98 -18.32 13.60
C SER A 264 -11.82 -18.80 15.06
N HIS A 265 -10.60 -18.88 15.56
CA HIS A 265 -10.34 -19.25 16.97
C HIS A 265 -10.41 -18.06 17.93
N SER A 266 -10.68 -16.85 17.46
CA SER A 266 -10.82 -15.65 18.29
C SER A 266 -12.28 -15.27 18.42
N ASN A 267 -12.77 -15.19 19.66
CA ASN A 267 -14.13 -14.78 19.96
C ASN A 267 -14.30 -13.25 19.86
N ASN A 268 -15.49 -12.79 19.51
CA ASN A 268 -15.88 -11.36 19.52
C ASN A 268 -14.93 -10.44 18.75
N LEU A 269 -14.60 -10.81 17.49
CA LEU A 269 -13.77 -9.97 16.63
C LEU A 269 -14.46 -8.65 16.31
N PRO A 270 -13.79 -7.50 16.46
CA PRO A 270 -14.34 -6.21 16.09
C PRO A 270 -14.53 -6.12 14.58
N GLU A 271 -15.41 -5.20 14.14
CA GLU A 271 -15.52 -4.83 12.73
C GLU A 271 -14.21 -4.25 12.20
N GLY A 272 -14.00 -4.39 10.88
CA GLY A 272 -12.81 -3.87 10.20
C GLY A 272 -12.12 -4.91 9.32
N GLY A 273 -11.04 -4.50 8.67
CA GLY A 273 -10.25 -5.35 7.79
C GLY A 273 -9.14 -6.09 8.53
N ILE A 274 -9.04 -7.40 8.32
CA ILE A 274 -7.97 -8.28 8.82
C ILE A 274 -6.77 -8.16 7.91
N SER A 275 -5.58 -8.03 8.48
CA SER A 275 -4.29 -8.04 7.79
C SER A 275 -3.28 -8.95 8.49
N GLY A 276 -2.16 -9.23 7.82
CA GLY A 276 -1.09 -10.05 8.36
C GLY A 276 -1.17 -11.51 7.94
N LYS A 277 -0.52 -12.39 8.70
CA LYS A 277 -0.33 -13.79 8.34
C LYS A 277 -1.61 -14.53 7.89
N PRO A 278 -2.76 -14.33 8.54
CA PRO A 278 -3.97 -15.11 8.22
C PRO A 278 -4.49 -14.97 6.79
N ILE A 279 -4.30 -13.80 6.15
CA ILE A 279 -4.81 -13.59 4.78
C ILE A 279 -3.84 -14.03 3.68
N GLY A 280 -2.66 -14.58 4.04
CA GLY A 280 -1.59 -14.86 3.10
C GLY A 280 -1.97 -15.82 1.98
N ASN A 281 -2.59 -16.95 2.32
CA ASN A 281 -2.99 -17.94 1.31
C ASN A 281 -4.01 -17.34 0.32
N ARG A 282 -4.98 -16.57 0.83
CA ARG A 282 -5.96 -15.93 -0.04
C ARG A 282 -5.34 -14.88 -0.96
N SER A 283 -4.39 -14.11 -0.46
CA SER A 283 -3.65 -13.15 -1.30
C SER A 283 -2.88 -13.87 -2.42
N ILE A 284 -2.23 -14.99 -2.13
CA ILE A 284 -1.52 -15.82 -3.12
C ILE A 284 -2.49 -16.36 -4.18
N GLU A 285 -3.66 -16.89 -3.78
CA GLU A 285 -4.69 -17.36 -4.71
C GLU A 285 -5.16 -16.27 -5.67
N VAL A 286 -5.43 -15.08 -5.15
CA VAL A 286 -5.86 -13.91 -5.95
C VAL A 286 -4.77 -13.50 -6.95
N ILE A 287 -3.52 -13.39 -6.49
CA ILE A 287 -2.39 -13.04 -7.33
C ILE A 287 -2.21 -14.07 -8.45
N GLN A 288 -2.20 -15.37 -8.11
CA GLN A 288 -2.05 -16.45 -9.09
C GLN A 288 -3.18 -16.48 -10.12
N PHE A 289 -4.41 -16.19 -9.68
CA PHE A 289 -5.55 -16.10 -10.59
C PHE A 289 -5.37 -14.98 -11.60
N ILE A 290 -5.03 -13.76 -11.14
CA ILE A 290 -4.84 -12.60 -12.01
C ILE A 290 -3.65 -12.80 -12.94
N ALA A 291 -2.53 -13.32 -12.43
CA ALA A 291 -1.35 -13.61 -13.23
C ALA A 291 -1.65 -14.58 -14.38
N LYS A 292 -2.35 -15.69 -14.10
CA LYS A 292 -2.78 -16.66 -15.12
C LYS A 292 -3.77 -16.04 -16.11
N LEU A 293 -4.75 -15.28 -15.64
CA LEU A 293 -5.73 -14.61 -16.48
C LEU A 293 -5.08 -13.67 -17.52
N THR A 294 -3.94 -13.12 -17.18
CA THR A 294 -3.22 -12.12 -17.99
C THR A 294 -1.94 -12.65 -18.63
N ASP A 295 -1.76 -13.97 -18.68
CA ASP A 295 -0.55 -14.65 -19.17
C ASP A 295 0.74 -14.07 -18.54
N PHE A 296 0.68 -13.70 -17.26
CA PHE A 296 1.79 -13.07 -16.51
C PHE A 296 2.29 -11.74 -17.10
N LYS A 297 1.49 -11.09 -17.96
CA LYS A 297 1.88 -9.84 -18.65
C LYS A 297 1.43 -8.57 -17.93
N PHE A 298 0.38 -8.65 -17.12
CA PHE A 298 -0.13 -7.50 -16.38
C PHE A 298 0.51 -7.44 -15.00
N PRO A 299 1.30 -6.38 -14.70
CA PRO A 299 2.09 -6.33 -13.48
C PRO A 299 1.23 -6.31 -12.20
N ILE A 300 1.68 -7.04 -11.18
CA ILE A 300 1.00 -7.14 -9.90
C ILE A 300 1.95 -6.77 -8.76
N ILE A 301 1.51 -5.88 -7.88
CA ILE A 301 2.14 -5.68 -6.57
C ILE A 301 1.42 -6.58 -5.56
N GLY A 302 2.12 -7.58 -5.03
CA GLY A 302 1.57 -8.49 -4.03
C GLY A 302 1.53 -7.84 -2.64
N SER A 303 0.35 -7.72 -2.06
CA SER A 303 0.13 -7.14 -0.73
C SER A 303 -0.78 -8.03 0.10
N GLY A 304 -0.50 -8.16 1.39
CA GLY A 304 -1.26 -9.00 2.32
C GLY A 304 -0.61 -10.36 2.60
N GLY A 305 -0.40 -10.66 3.88
CA GLY A 305 0.09 -11.95 4.34
C GLY A 305 1.60 -12.18 4.22
N VAL A 306 2.36 -11.31 3.59
CA VAL A 306 3.82 -11.43 3.51
C VAL A 306 4.42 -11.23 4.91
N HIS A 307 4.79 -12.31 5.58
CA HIS A 307 5.26 -12.27 6.96
C HIS A 307 6.64 -12.90 7.17
N ASP A 308 7.12 -13.70 6.24
CA ASP A 308 8.47 -14.28 6.21
C ASP A 308 8.95 -14.42 4.77
N TYR A 309 10.12 -15.01 4.63
CA TYR A 309 10.72 -15.25 3.34
C TYR A 309 9.91 -16.25 2.48
N ASP A 310 9.42 -17.32 3.07
CA ASP A 310 8.67 -18.37 2.34
C ASP A 310 7.39 -17.82 1.74
N THR A 311 6.69 -16.97 2.50
CA THR A 311 5.48 -16.30 2.00
C THR A 311 5.80 -15.26 0.93
N ALA A 312 6.91 -14.54 1.07
CA ALA A 312 7.37 -13.61 0.04
C ALA A 312 7.68 -14.36 -1.28
N ALA A 313 8.43 -15.47 -1.20
CA ALA A 313 8.73 -16.31 -2.35
C ALA A 313 7.46 -16.85 -3.01
N LYS A 314 6.49 -17.34 -2.23
CA LYS A 314 5.20 -17.82 -2.74
C LYS A 314 4.42 -16.72 -3.47
N VAL A 315 4.43 -15.49 -2.96
CA VAL A 315 3.75 -14.35 -3.60
C VAL A 315 4.43 -13.99 -4.94
N LEU A 316 5.75 -13.96 -4.99
CA LEU A 316 6.50 -13.73 -6.24
C LEU A 316 6.27 -14.85 -7.25
N ASN A 317 6.37 -16.12 -6.82
CA ASN A 317 6.12 -17.28 -7.69
C ASN A 317 4.66 -17.36 -8.17
N ALA A 318 3.72 -16.76 -7.46
CA ALA A 318 2.33 -16.63 -7.90
C ALA A 318 2.15 -15.61 -9.04
N GLY A 319 3.17 -14.80 -9.35
CA GLY A 319 3.20 -13.84 -10.46
C GLY A 319 3.25 -12.38 -10.02
N ALA A 320 3.51 -12.07 -8.75
CA ALA A 320 3.74 -10.69 -8.33
C ALA A 320 5.13 -10.21 -8.76
N SER A 321 5.22 -9.00 -9.30
CA SER A 321 6.49 -8.34 -9.65
C SER A 321 7.13 -7.66 -8.44
N LEU A 322 6.33 -7.15 -7.53
CA LEU A 322 6.73 -6.41 -6.33
C LEU A 322 5.92 -6.88 -5.12
N LEU A 323 6.42 -6.60 -3.93
CA LEU A 323 5.77 -6.91 -2.65
C LEU A 323 5.49 -5.64 -1.86
N GLN A 324 4.41 -5.62 -1.10
CA GLN A 324 4.15 -4.60 -0.09
C GLN A 324 3.95 -5.24 1.28
N ILE A 325 4.63 -4.71 2.30
CA ILE A 325 4.50 -5.14 3.68
C ILE A 325 3.99 -4.01 4.58
N TYR A 326 3.14 -4.38 5.54
CA TYR A 326 2.62 -3.53 6.60
C TYR A 326 2.71 -4.27 7.96
N THR A 327 1.86 -5.26 8.16
CA THR A 327 1.72 -5.98 9.43
C THR A 327 3.04 -6.65 9.85
N SER A 328 3.73 -7.31 8.94
CA SER A 328 5.02 -7.94 9.25
C SER A 328 6.10 -6.93 9.66
N PHE A 329 6.08 -5.71 9.13
CA PHE A 329 6.98 -4.64 9.56
C PHE A 329 6.72 -4.28 11.03
N ILE A 330 5.45 -4.18 11.47
CA ILE A 330 5.10 -3.92 12.86
C ILE A 330 5.59 -5.04 13.79
N TYR A 331 5.46 -6.30 13.36
CA TYR A 331 5.86 -7.45 14.19
C TYR A 331 7.37 -7.71 14.19
N LYS A 332 8.06 -7.48 13.07
CA LYS A 332 9.49 -7.82 12.89
C LYS A 332 10.42 -6.63 13.06
N GLY A 333 9.92 -5.40 12.87
CA GLY A 333 10.62 -4.17 13.16
C GLY A 333 11.39 -3.56 11.98
N PRO A 334 12.13 -2.47 12.25
CA PRO A 334 12.65 -1.57 11.22
C PRO A 334 13.71 -2.18 10.30
N LEU A 335 14.40 -3.23 10.70
CA LEU A 335 15.40 -3.91 9.86
C LEU A 335 14.80 -5.01 8.96
N TRP A 336 13.50 -5.26 9.07
CA TRP A 336 12.82 -6.31 8.32
C TRP A 336 12.81 -6.09 6.80
N PRO A 337 12.53 -4.90 6.27
CA PRO A 337 12.54 -4.66 4.83
C PRO A 337 13.87 -5.05 4.17
N LYS A 338 14.97 -4.57 4.74
CA LYS A 338 16.33 -4.93 4.30
C LYS A 338 16.59 -6.44 4.36
N ALA A 339 16.25 -7.05 5.50
CA ALA A 339 16.50 -8.47 5.70
C ALA A 339 15.75 -9.31 4.68
N LEU A 340 14.48 -8.96 4.40
CA LEU A 340 13.65 -9.62 3.41
C LEU A 340 14.19 -9.44 2.01
N ALA A 341 14.50 -8.19 1.59
CA ALA A 341 15.06 -7.89 0.28
C ALA A 341 16.38 -8.65 0.02
N LYS A 342 17.26 -8.68 1.03
CA LYS A 342 18.53 -9.44 0.95
C LYS A 342 18.32 -10.95 0.84
N GLN A 343 17.28 -11.50 1.49
CA GLN A 343 16.98 -12.93 1.38
C GLN A 343 16.43 -13.28 -0.01
N ILE A 344 15.54 -12.43 -0.54
CA ILE A 344 14.97 -12.62 -1.88
C ILE A 344 16.07 -12.55 -2.95
N SER A 345 17.00 -11.60 -2.89
CA SER A 345 18.05 -11.43 -3.89
C SER A 345 19.00 -12.63 -4.03
N LYS A 346 19.12 -13.46 -3.00
CA LYS A 346 19.95 -14.67 -3.04
C LYS A 346 19.38 -15.80 -3.90
N ILE A 347 18.13 -15.68 -4.33
CA ILE A 347 17.39 -16.71 -5.08
C ILE A 347 17.03 -16.21 -6.48
N GLN A 348 17.46 -15.00 -6.82
CA GLN A 348 17.20 -14.39 -8.14
C GLN A 348 17.99 -15.04 -9.29
N ASP A 349 18.00 -16.37 -9.34
CA ASP A 349 18.07 -17.12 -10.60
C ASP A 349 16.64 -17.34 -11.19
N TRP A 350 15.65 -16.51 -10.76
CA TRP A 350 14.21 -16.77 -10.96
C TRP A 350 13.46 -15.72 -11.81
N ILE A 351 14.15 -14.77 -12.43
CA ILE A 351 13.49 -13.85 -13.39
C ILE A 351 14.24 -13.88 -14.72
#